data_e15a49d21fc99425acd9c3a6e958f591
#
_entry.id   e15a49d21fc99425acd9c3a6e958f591
#
_cell.length_a   1.000
_cell.length_b   1.000
_cell.length_c   1.000
_cell.angle_alpha   90.00
_cell.angle_beta   90.00
_cell.angle_gamma   90.00
#
_symmetry.space_group_name_H-M   'P 1'
#
loop_
_entity.id
_entity.type
_entity.pdbx_description
1 polymer ?
#
loop_
_entity_poly.entity_id
_entity_poly.type
_entity_poly.pdbx_seq_one_letter_code
_entity_poly.pdbx_strand_id
1 'polypeptide(L)'
;MIKNILFDMGGVVFLQDTAEAFRRFREAGINPDYYMGTYGQKDFFLDVETGKIDAPEFCLKMAEAAGRKVVSLEEAQHCWLGFIREVPVSRLRYLTELRKDYHLSLLSNTNPFIMAFTRSPLFSADGLPISNYFDSLFCSYEMMAYKPNPDFFEKALQTDGMKAEECLFLDDSIKNIQAAESVGIKGFHVAPDEDWTKRLSLQLLYPL
;
A
#
# COMPACT_ATOMS: atom_id res chain seq x y z
N MET A 1 -14.93 3.15 21.05
CA MET A 1 -15.13 1.82 20.39
C MET A 1 -14.68 1.95 18.95
N ILE A 2 -13.91 1.01 18.42
CA ILE A 2 -13.45 1.01 17.03
C ILE A 2 -14.64 0.79 16.09
N LYS A 3 -14.72 1.58 15.04
CA LYS A 3 -15.72 1.50 13.96
C LYS A 3 -15.07 1.37 12.59
N ASN A 4 -13.84 1.90 12.46
CA ASN A 4 -13.10 1.93 11.20
C ASN A 4 -11.77 1.22 11.37
N ILE A 5 -11.42 0.36 10.40
CA ILE A 5 -10.13 -0.31 10.38
C ILE A 5 -9.41 0.08 9.09
N LEU A 6 -8.25 0.68 9.25
CA LEU A 6 -7.44 1.19 8.16
C LEU A 6 -6.27 0.22 7.95
N PHE A 7 -5.99 -0.14 6.71
CA PHE A 7 -4.97 -1.12 6.37
C PHE A 7 -3.91 -0.54 5.43
N ASP A 8 -2.65 -0.74 5.72
CA ASP A 8 -1.65 -0.69 4.67
C ASP A 8 -1.85 -1.85 3.68
N MET A 9 -1.25 -1.74 2.51
CA MET A 9 -1.39 -2.74 1.46
C MET A 9 -0.23 -3.74 1.49
N GLY A 10 0.99 -3.25 1.32
CA GLY A 10 2.19 -4.08 1.27
C GLY A 10 2.57 -4.62 2.65
N GLY A 11 2.92 -5.91 2.77
CA GLY A 11 3.18 -6.53 4.06
C GLY A 11 1.93 -6.86 4.87
N VAL A 12 0.84 -6.12 4.69
CA VAL A 12 -0.43 -6.26 5.45
C VAL A 12 -1.49 -7.00 4.64
N VAL A 13 -1.90 -6.49 3.47
CA VAL A 13 -2.89 -7.17 2.61
C VAL A 13 -2.24 -8.26 1.79
N PHE A 14 -1.12 -7.96 1.13
CA PHE A 14 -0.30 -8.95 0.43
C PHE A 14 1.09 -9.06 1.05
N LEU A 15 1.73 -10.21 0.84
CA LEU A 15 3.11 -10.46 1.24
C LEU A 15 4.07 -9.83 0.22
N GLN A 16 5.15 -9.21 0.70
CA GLN A 16 6.10 -8.50 -0.15
C GLN A 16 7.33 -9.34 -0.50
N ASP A 17 7.92 -9.06 -1.67
CA ASP A 17 9.24 -9.51 -2.08
C ASP A 17 10.05 -8.36 -2.68
N THR A 18 10.73 -7.62 -1.83
CA THR A 18 11.61 -6.51 -2.26
C THR A 18 12.78 -7.01 -3.09
N ALA A 19 13.29 -8.21 -2.81
CA ALA A 19 14.43 -8.77 -3.55
C ALA A 19 14.06 -9.05 -5.01
N GLU A 20 12.87 -9.61 -5.25
CA GLU A 20 12.36 -9.87 -6.60
C GLU A 20 12.09 -8.57 -7.37
N ALA A 21 11.46 -7.57 -6.74
CA ALA A 21 11.28 -6.26 -7.37
C ALA A 21 12.62 -5.64 -7.77
N PHE A 22 13.58 -5.65 -6.86
CA PHE A 22 14.92 -5.11 -7.12
C PHE A 22 15.65 -5.87 -8.23
N ARG A 23 15.50 -7.20 -8.30
CA ARG A 23 16.04 -8.01 -9.39
C ARG A 23 15.46 -7.56 -10.74
N ARG A 24 14.14 -7.41 -10.85
CA ARG A 24 13.46 -6.97 -12.09
C ARG A 24 13.87 -5.58 -12.51
N PHE A 25 13.96 -4.63 -11.58
CA PHE A 25 14.46 -3.29 -11.89
C PHE A 25 15.91 -3.29 -12.38
N ARG A 26 16.81 -4.10 -11.78
CA ARG A 26 18.19 -4.24 -12.27
C ARG A 26 18.23 -4.84 -13.68
N GLU A 27 17.42 -5.84 -13.99
CA GLU A 27 17.32 -6.41 -15.34
C GLU A 27 16.80 -5.38 -16.37
N ALA A 28 15.94 -4.46 -15.95
CA ALA A 28 15.50 -3.34 -16.77
C ALA A 28 16.54 -2.19 -16.89
N GLY A 29 17.71 -2.32 -16.26
CA GLY A 29 18.79 -1.33 -16.33
C GLY A 29 18.71 -0.23 -15.26
N ILE A 30 17.88 -0.41 -14.23
CA ILE A 30 17.73 0.54 -13.12
C ILE A 30 18.51 0.08 -11.90
N ASN A 31 19.16 0.99 -11.20
CA ASN A 31 19.75 0.74 -9.90
C ASN A 31 18.71 1.00 -8.78
N PRO A 32 17.99 -0.02 -8.27
CA PRO A 32 16.93 0.20 -7.29
C PRO A 32 17.47 0.69 -5.94
N ASP A 33 18.70 0.33 -5.57
CA ASP A 33 19.32 0.78 -4.31
C ASP A 33 19.52 2.31 -4.28
N TYR A 34 19.65 2.93 -5.46
CA TYR A 34 19.72 4.39 -5.57
C TYR A 34 18.33 5.03 -5.37
N TYR A 35 17.29 4.50 -5.98
CA TYR A 35 15.96 5.11 -5.99
C TYR A 35 15.08 4.69 -4.79
N MET A 36 15.30 3.49 -4.25
CA MET A 36 14.48 2.88 -3.19
C MET A 36 15.37 2.39 -2.03
N GLY A 37 16.25 3.27 -1.54
CA GLY A 37 17.19 2.91 -0.47
C GLY A 37 16.59 3.01 0.93
N THR A 38 17.45 2.79 1.94
CA THR A 38 17.12 2.77 3.37
C THR A 38 16.39 4.04 3.85
N TYR A 39 16.58 5.16 3.18
CA TYR A 39 15.96 6.44 3.55
C TYR A 39 14.64 6.74 2.83
N GLY A 40 14.08 5.76 2.13
CA GLY A 40 12.86 5.90 1.36
C GLY A 40 13.10 6.05 -0.14
N GLN A 41 12.05 6.33 -0.86
CA GLN A 41 12.09 6.56 -2.30
C GLN A 41 12.54 7.99 -2.62
N LYS A 42 13.13 8.19 -3.81
CA LYS A 42 13.56 9.49 -4.31
C LYS A 42 13.43 9.60 -5.82
N ASP A 43 13.58 10.83 -6.31
CA ASP A 43 13.47 11.19 -7.72
C ASP A 43 12.13 10.70 -8.32
N PHE A 44 12.09 10.26 -9.54
CA PHE A 44 10.87 9.87 -10.24
C PHE A 44 10.15 8.65 -9.61
N PHE A 45 10.80 7.83 -8.79
CA PHE A 45 10.14 6.79 -8.00
C PHE A 45 9.26 7.39 -6.90
N LEU A 46 9.74 8.41 -6.21
CA LEU A 46 8.92 9.15 -5.26
C LEU A 46 7.85 9.98 -5.98
N ASP A 47 8.21 10.58 -7.11
CA ASP A 47 7.29 11.44 -7.86
C ASP A 47 6.06 10.69 -8.37
N VAL A 48 6.21 9.43 -8.83
CA VAL A 48 5.07 8.60 -9.27
C VAL A 48 4.20 8.16 -8.07
N GLU A 49 4.78 7.91 -6.90
CA GLU A 49 4.00 7.56 -5.70
C GLU A 49 3.36 8.76 -5.01
N THR A 50 3.84 9.97 -5.29
CA THR A 50 3.23 11.20 -4.79
C THR A 50 2.30 11.89 -5.80
N GLY A 51 2.11 11.27 -6.98
CA GLY A 51 1.21 11.80 -8.02
C GLY A 51 1.75 13.02 -8.77
N LYS A 52 3.04 13.33 -8.63
CA LYS A 52 3.68 14.43 -9.38
C LYS A 52 3.90 14.09 -10.83
N ILE A 53 4.08 12.81 -11.16
CA ILE A 53 4.18 12.28 -12.51
C ILE A 53 3.22 11.11 -12.68
N ASP A 54 2.76 10.89 -13.91
CA ASP A 54 1.93 9.75 -14.27
C ASP A 54 2.75 8.53 -14.73
N ALA A 55 2.08 7.42 -15.06
CA ALA A 55 2.73 6.19 -15.48
C ALA A 55 3.50 6.34 -16.82
N PRO A 56 2.99 7.01 -17.87
CA PRO A 56 3.75 7.31 -19.07
C PRO A 56 5.03 8.11 -18.78
N GLU A 57 4.95 9.17 -17.98
CA GLU A 57 6.11 9.97 -17.63
C GLU A 57 7.15 9.18 -16.81
N PHE A 58 6.69 8.31 -15.89
CA PHE A 58 7.57 7.37 -15.20
C PHE A 58 8.36 6.49 -16.19
N CYS A 59 7.69 5.93 -17.22
CA CYS A 59 8.35 5.12 -18.24
C CYS A 59 9.40 5.89 -19.05
N LEU A 60 9.13 7.16 -19.36
CA LEU A 60 10.13 8.02 -20.03
C LEU A 60 11.37 8.23 -19.15
N LYS A 61 11.18 8.58 -17.88
CA LYS A 61 12.29 8.77 -16.92
C LYS A 61 13.03 7.45 -16.64
N MET A 62 12.32 6.33 -16.59
CA MET A 62 12.92 5.00 -16.45
C MET A 62 13.78 4.66 -17.68
N ALA A 63 13.32 4.97 -18.91
CA ALA A 63 14.09 4.75 -20.12
C ALA A 63 15.36 5.62 -20.15
N GLU A 64 15.25 6.89 -19.77
CA GLU A 64 16.40 7.80 -19.65
C GLU A 64 17.43 7.28 -18.64
N ALA A 65 16.99 6.90 -17.43
CA ALA A 65 17.86 6.38 -16.37
C ALA A 65 18.55 5.06 -16.77
N ALA A 66 17.88 4.22 -17.57
CA ALA A 66 18.43 2.96 -18.09
C ALA A 66 19.27 3.13 -19.36
N GLY A 67 19.43 4.34 -19.89
CA GLY A 67 20.12 4.61 -21.18
C GLY A 67 19.42 3.96 -22.40
N ARG A 68 18.10 3.81 -22.34
CA ARG A 68 17.27 3.16 -23.36
C ARG A 68 16.38 4.18 -24.08
N LYS A 69 15.92 3.83 -25.28
CA LYS A 69 15.01 4.70 -26.04
C LYS A 69 13.57 4.64 -25.51
N VAL A 70 13.13 3.47 -25.03
CA VAL A 70 11.77 3.21 -24.62
C VAL A 70 11.75 2.17 -23.49
N VAL A 71 10.88 2.39 -22.52
CA VAL A 71 10.39 1.39 -21.56
C VAL A 71 8.86 1.38 -21.68
N SER A 72 8.25 0.20 -21.86
CA SER A 72 6.80 0.10 -21.98
C SER A 72 6.11 0.13 -20.62
N LEU A 73 4.78 0.43 -20.62
CA LEU A 73 3.97 0.35 -19.41
C LEU A 73 3.99 -1.04 -18.79
N GLU A 74 3.93 -2.08 -19.64
CA GLU A 74 3.96 -3.49 -19.20
C GLU A 74 5.31 -3.85 -18.55
N GLU A 75 6.43 -3.34 -19.10
CA GLU A 75 7.76 -3.57 -18.54
C GLU A 75 7.91 -2.88 -17.19
N ALA A 76 7.51 -1.63 -17.08
CA ALA A 76 7.52 -0.90 -15.81
C ALA A 76 6.59 -1.59 -14.78
N GLN A 77 5.39 -1.98 -15.19
CA GLN A 77 4.46 -2.73 -14.33
C GLN A 77 5.06 -4.07 -13.88
N HIS A 78 5.71 -4.82 -14.79
CA HIS A 78 6.38 -6.05 -14.44
C HIS A 78 7.42 -5.85 -13.32
N CYS A 79 8.19 -4.75 -13.38
CA CYS A 79 9.15 -4.42 -12.32
C CYS A 79 8.45 -4.14 -10.99
N TRP A 80 7.42 -3.30 -10.99
CA TRP A 80 6.66 -2.95 -9.79
C TRP A 80 5.92 -4.14 -9.18
N LEU A 81 5.36 -5.04 -9.99
CA LEU A 81 4.69 -6.25 -9.52
C LEU A 81 5.65 -7.26 -8.87
N GLY A 82 6.97 -7.09 -9.03
CA GLY A 82 7.96 -7.84 -8.26
C GLY A 82 7.82 -7.67 -6.74
N PHE A 83 7.25 -6.56 -6.26
CA PHE A 83 6.97 -6.38 -4.85
C PHE A 83 5.88 -7.30 -4.30
N ILE A 84 5.00 -7.85 -5.15
CA ILE A 84 3.89 -8.70 -4.72
C ILE A 84 4.35 -10.17 -4.77
N ARG A 85 4.61 -10.78 -3.61
CA ARG A 85 4.96 -12.19 -3.50
C ARG A 85 3.72 -13.08 -3.54
N GLU A 86 2.71 -12.72 -2.77
CA GLU A 86 1.49 -13.50 -2.60
C GLU A 86 0.37 -12.62 -2.07
N VAL A 87 -0.86 -12.89 -2.53
CA VAL A 87 -2.09 -12.34 -1.93
C VAL A 87 -2.78 -13.47 -1.16
N PRO A 88 -2.58 -13.59 0.17
CA PRO A 88 -3.11 -14.72 0.95
C PRO A 88 -4.64 -14.71 0.98
N VAL A 89 -5.25 -15.79 0.49
CA VAL A 89 -6.72 -15.95 0.47
C VAL A 89 -7.33 -15.83 1.87
N SER A 90 -6.61 -16.30 2.90
CA SER A 90 -7.04 -16.20 4.29
C SER A 90 -7.24 -14.74 4.73
N ARG A 91 -6.34 -13.84 4.35
CA ARG A 91 -6.45 -12.40 4.65
C ARG A 91 -7.66 -11.78 3.95
N LEU A 92 -7.86 -12.08 2.66
CA LEU A 92 -8.99 -11.57 1.89
C LEU A 92 -10.35 -12.03 2.45
N ARG A 93 -10.45 -13.32 2.82
CA ARG A 93 -11.64 -13.84 3.51
C ARG A 93 -11.89 -13.14 4.84
N TYR A 94 -10.85 -12.91 5.61
CA TYR A 94 -10.98 -12.22 6.89
C TYR A 94 -11.41 -10.75 6.70
N LEU A 95 -10.89 -10.04 5.70
CA LEU A 95 -11.37 -8.69 5.35
C LEU A 95 -12.87 -8.71 4.99
N THR A 96 -13.33 -9.71 4.23
CA THR A 96 -14.75 -9.86 3.90
C THR A 96 -15.63 -10.06 5.16
N GLU A 97 -15.13 -10.80 6.15
CA GLU A 97 -15.86 -10.97 7.43
C GLU A 97 -15.84 -9.67 8.27
N LEU A 98 -14.70 -9.02 8.39
CA LEU A 98 -14.56 -7.76 9.13
C LEU A 98 -15.47 -6.66 8.57
N ARG A 99 -15.66 -6.62 7.26
CA ARG A 99 -16.47 -5.60 6.57
C ARG A 99 -17.96 -5.68 6.93
N LYS A 100 -18.43 -6.76 7.58
CA LYS A 100 -19.80 -6.87 8.08
C LYS A 100 -20.05 -5.97 9.29
N ASP A 101 -19.00 -5.69 10.08
CA ASP A 101 -19.10 -5.01 11.36
C ASP A 101 -18.33 -3.68 11.41
N TYR A 102 -17.37 -3.49 10.49
CA TYR A 102 -16.46 -2.34 10.44
C TYR A 102 -16.42 -1.72 9.05
N HIS A 103 -16.22 -0.41 8.99
CA HIS A 103 -15.83 0.27 7.76
C HIS A 103 -14.33 0.02 7.50
N LEU A 104 -13.99 -0.54 6.35
CA LEU A 104 -12.61 -0.87 6.00
C LEU A 104 -12.05 0.08 4.94
N SER A 105 -10.92 0.71 5.23
CA SER A 105 -10.23 1.59 4.30
C SER A 105 -8.80 1.12 4.04
N LEU A 106 -8.36 1.18 2.80
CA LEU A 106 -6.97 0.96 2.42
C LEU A 106 -6.22 2.30 2.45
N LEU A 107 -5.07 2.38 3.15
CA LEU A 107 -4.17 3.53 3.19
C LEU A 107 -2.78 3.11 2.71
N SER A 108 -2.43 3.38 1.46
CA SER A 108 -1.22 2.84 0.87
C SER A 108 -0.35 3.89 0.17
N ASN A 109 0.96 3.86 0.48
CA ASN A 109 1.97 4.44 -0.40
C ASN A 109 2.11 3.51 -1.60
N THR A 110 1.69 3.98 -2.78
CA THR A 110 1.57 3.14 -3.97
C THR A 110 1.60 4.00 -5.24
N ASN A 111 1.49 3.34 -6.37
CA ASN A 111 1.61 3.96 -7.69
C ASN A 111 0.61 3.34 -8.70
N PRO A 112 0.42 3.96 -9.89
CA PRO A 112 -0.52 3.50 -10.89
C PRO A 112 -0.27 2.06 -11.36
N PHE A 113 0.97 1.56 -11.36
CA PHE A 113 1.30 0.22 -11.86
C PHE A 113 0.80 -0.87 -10.90
N ILE A 114 1.03 -0.72 -9.61
CA ILE A 114 0.50 -1.63 -8.58
C ILE A 114 -1.02 -1.55 -8.56
N MET A 115 -1.59 -0.34 -8.61
CA MET A 115 -3.04 -0.16 -8.56
C MET A 115 -3.76 -0.69 -9.80
N ALA A 116 -3.16 -0.64 -10.99
CA ALA A 116 -3.73 -1.26 -12.17
C ALA A 116 -3.92 -2.77 -12.01
N PHE A 117 -2.97 -3.46 -11.37
CA PHE A 117 -3.09 -4.88 -11.05
C PHE A 117 -4.11 -5.12 -9.93
N THR A 118 -4.00 -4.41 -8.82
CA THR A 118 -4.87 -4.66 -7.64
C THR A 118 -6.34 -4.33 -7.92
N ARG A 119 -6.61 -3.38 -8.82
CA ARG A 119 -7.97 -3.04 -9.29
C ARG A 119 -8.48 -3.95 -10.42
N SER A 120 -7.70 -4.94 -10.83
CA SER A 120 -8.11 -5.92 -11.84
C SER A 120 -8.60 -7.23 -11.21
N PRO A 121 -9.32 -8.08 -11.98
CA PRO A 121 -9.69 -9.43 -11.53
C PRO A 121 -8.50 -10.34 -11.22
N LEU A 122 -7.30 -9.99 -11.64
CA LEU A 122 -6.08 -10.77 -11.39
C LEU A 122 -5.57 -10.64 -9.93
N PHE A 123 -6.10 -9.68 -9.16
CA PHE A 123 -5.66 -9.44 -7.79
C PHE A 123 -5.92 -10.61 -6.85
N SER A 124 -7.07 -11.25 -6.94
CA SER A 124 -7.43 -12.35 -6.05
C SER A 124 -7.68 -13.67 -6.80
N ALA A 125 -7.53 -14.79 -6.09
CA ALA A 125 -7.84 -16.11 -6.62
C ALA A 125 -9.32 -16.27 -7.02
N ASP A 126 -10.21 -15.48 -6.41
CA ASP A 126 -11.64 -15.48 -6.71
C ASP A 126 -12.01 -14.55 -7.89
N GLY A 127 -11.04 -13.95 -8.55
CA GLY A 127 -11.24 -13.03 -9.67
C GLY A 127 -11.84 -11.68 -9.28
N LEU A 128 -11.66 -11.26 -8.03
CA LEU A 128 -12.19 -10.01 -7.50
C LEU A 128 -11.09 -8.96 -7.31
N PRO A 129 -11.30 -7.70 -7.72
CA PRO A 129 -10.38 -6.61 -7.48
C PRO A 129 -10.36 -6.21 -6.00
N ILE A 130 -9.31 -5.47 -5.59
CA ILE A 130 -9.11 -5.02 -4.21
C ILE A 130 -10.29 -4.21 -3.67
N SER A 131 -11.00 -3.48 -4.52
CA SER A 131 -12.21 -2.70 -4.16
C SER A 131 -13.36 -3.55 -3.61
N ASN A 132 -13.36 -4.87 -3.82
CA ASN A 132 -14.36 -5.77 -3.24
C ASN A 132 -14.13 -6.02 -1.74
N TYR A 133 -12.94 -5.71 -1.23
CA TYR A 133 -12.55 -5.99 0.16
C TYR A 133 -12.52 -4.74 1.04
N PHE A 134 -12.64 -3.54 0.45
CA PHE A 134 -12.58 -2.25 1.14
C PHE A 134 -13.74 -1.35 0.73
N ASP A 135 -14.15 -0.48 1.64
CA ASP A 135 -15.16 0.56 1.39
C ASP A 135 -14.51 1.79 0.73
N SER A 136 -13.26 2.11 1.13
CA SER A 136 -12.49 3.22 0.59
C SER A 136 -11.05 2.83 0.28
N LEU A 137 -10.47 3.43 -0.76
CA LEU A 137 -9.07 3.22 -1.17
C LEU A 137 -8.36 4.58 -1.20
N PHE A 138 -7.44 4.80 -0.26
CA PHE A 138 -6.61 6.00 -0.19
C PHE A 138 -5.21 5.66 -0.69
N CYS A 139 -4.93 6.03 -1.93
CA CYS A 139 -3.66 5.80 -2.62
C CYS A 139 -2.85 7.09 -2.62
N SER A 140 -1.58 7.04 -2.23
CA SER A 140 -0.73 8.23 -2.08
C SER A 140 -0.69 9.09 -3.34
N TYR A 141 -0.56 8.49 -4.54
CA TYR A 141 -0.47 9.22 -5.80
C TYR A 141 -1.80 9.90 -6.19
N GLU A 142 -2.96 9.39 -5.75
CA GLU A 142 -4.28 10.01 -5.95
C GLU A 142 -4.55 11.10 -4.93
N MET A 143 -4.09 10.91 -3.69
CA MET A 143 -4.25 11.84 -2.57
C MET A 143 -3.24 13.01 -2.60
N MET A 144 -2.18 12.91 -3.41
CA MET A 144 -1.03 13.84 -3.40
C MET A 144 -0.50 14.05 -1.98
N ALA A 145 -0.51 12.99 -1.18
CA ALA A 145 -0.06 12.92 0.20
C ALA A 145 0.39 11.49 0.49
N TYR A 146 1.31 11.30 1.43
CA TYR A 146 1.93 10.00 1.57
C TYR A 146 2.45 9.78 3.00
N LYS A 147 2.37 8.52 3.51
CA LYS A 147 2.87 8.14 4.84
C LYS A 147 4.40 8.23 4.89
N PRO A 148 5.03 8.68 5.99
CA PRO A 148 4.42 8.93 7.31
C PRO A 148 3.96 10.39 7.53
N ASN A 149 3.64 11.15 6.49
CA ASN A 149 3.16 12.52 6.69
C ASN A 149 1.76 12.50 7.35
N PRO A 150 1.54 13.18 8.48
CA PRO A 150 0.23 13.24 9.16
C PRO A 150 -0.92 13.70 8.27
N ASP A 151 -0.69 14.59 7.31
CA ASP A 151 -1.73 15.10 6.41
C ASP A 151 -2.38 14.00 5.54
N PHE A 152 -1.70 12.89 5.27
CA PHE A 152 -2.28 11.76 4.57
C PHE A 152 -3.40 11.11 5.39
N PHE A 153 -3.16 10.91 6.68
CA PHE A 153 -4.16 10.36 7.60
C PHE A 153 -5.31 11.34 7.82
N GLU A 154 -5.02 12.64 8.02
CA GLU A 154 -6.04 13.68 8.20
C GLU A 154 -6.96 13.79 6.99
N LYS A 155 -6.41 13.75 5.76
CA LYS A 155 -7.19 13.72 4.52
C LYS A 155 -8.09 12.49 4.42
N ALA A 156 -7.57 11.31 4.77
CA ALA A 156 -8.36 10.07 4.76
C ALA A 156 -9.52 10.14 5.77
N LEU A 157 -9.24 10.59 7.00
CA LEU A 157 -10.25 10.79 8.03
C LEU A 157 -11.35 11.78 7.58
N GLN A 158 -10.94 12.91 6.99
CA GLN A 158 -11.87 13.92 6.51
C GLN A 158 -12.73 13.42 5.35
N THR A 159 -12.13 12.68 4.41
CA THR A 159 -12.84 12.19 3.21
C THR A 159 -13.97 11.22 3.56
N ASP A 160 -13.74 10.31 4.50
CA ASP A 160 -14.75 9.33 4.93
C ASP A 160 -15.53 9.78 6.19
N GLY A 161 -15.28 10.98 6.70
CA GLY A 161 -15.96 11.48 7.90
C GLY A 161 -15.67 10.66 9.16
N MET A 162 -14.48 10.05 9.22
CA MET A 162 -14.07 9.21 10.34
C MET A 162 -13.54 10.04 11.51
N LYS A 163 -13.78 9.55 12.75
CA LYS A 163 -13.14 10.10 13.96
C LYS A 163 -11.89 9.28 14.28
N ALA A 164 -10.77 9.95 14.49
CA ALA A 164 -9.48 9.28 14.72
C ALA A 164 -9.52 8.26 15.87
N GLU A 165 -10.17 8.62 16.99
CA GLU A 165 -10.33 7.76 18.17
C GLU A 165 -11.21 6.52 17.95
N GLU A 166 -11.95 6.47 16.84
CA GLU A 166 -12.75 5.31 16.41
C GLU A 166 -12.05 4.47 15.34
N CYS A 167 -10.78 4.82 15.00
CA CYS A 167 -9.99 4.16 13.97
C CYS A 167 -8.87 3.30 14.56
N LEU A 168 -8.60 2.17 13.91
CA LEU A 168 -7.43 1.31 14.13
C LEU A 168 -6.67 1.17 12.81
N PHE A 169 -5.38 1.46 12.82
CA PHE A 169 -4.53 1.39 11.62
C PHE A 169 -3.50 0.26 11.71
N LEU A 170 -3.51 -0.63 10.73
CA LEU A 170 -2.57 -1.74 10.57
C LEU A 170 -1.50 -1.38 9.54
N ASP A 171 -0.22 -1.44 9.94
CA ASP A 171 0.92 -1.15 9.05
C ASP A 171 2.17 -1.90 9.55
N ASP A 172 3.06 -2.29 8.65
CA ASP A 172 4.32 -2.96 8.99
C ASP A 172 5.46 -1.96 9.30
N SER A 173 5.23 -0.66 9.07
CA SER A 173 6.18 0.41 9.37
C SER A 173 5.85 1.09 10.71
N ILE A 174 6.75 0.97 11.67
CA ILE A 174 6.65 1.69 12.95
C ILE A 174 6.52 3.20 12.75
N LYS A 175 7.18 3.77 11.73
CA LYS A 175 7.09 5.22 11.44
C LYS A 175 5.68 5.62 11.01
N ASN A 176 5.01 4.77 10.23
CA ASN A 176 3.63 5.01 9.80
C ASN A 176 2.66 4.88 10.98
N ILE A 177 2.88 3.88 11.85
CA ILE A 177 2.12 3.72 13.10
C ILE A 177 2.24 4.97 13.98
N GLN A 178 3.46 5.43 14.24
CA GLN A 178 3.70 6.64 15.04
C GLN A 178 3.04 7.89 14.44
N ALA A 179 3.07 8.02 13.11
CA ALA A 179 2.40 9.14 12.43
C ALA A 179 0.87 9.05 12.55
N ALA A 180 0.27 7.88 12.44
CA ALA A 180 -1.16 7.68 12.67
C ALA A 180 -1.54 7.99 14.13
N GLU A 181 -0.74 7.57 15.10
CA GLU A 181 -0.95 7.85 16.52
C GLU A 181 -0.86 9.35 16.83
N SER A 182 0.00 10.09 16.12
CA SER A 182 0.13 11.54 16.30
C SER A 182 -1.15 12.32 15.94
N VAL A 183 -2.02 11.74 15.11
CA VAL A 183 -3.32 12.30 14.75
C VAL A 183 -4.49 11.64 15.50
N GLY A 184 -4.20 10.79 16.49
CA GLY A 184 -5.19 10.17 17.38
C GLY A 184 -5.76 8.83 16.89
N ILE A 185 -5.24 8.25 15.81
CA ILE A 185 -5.60 6.91 15.34
C ILE A 185 -4.85 5.87 16.19
N LYS A 186 -5.51 4.78 16.60
CA LYS A 186 -4.83 3.68 17.28
C LYS A 186 -3.95 2.88 16.33
N GLY A 187 -2.71 2.58 16.72
CA GLY A 187 -1.78 1.81 15.93
C GLY A 187 -1.85 0.31 16.19
N PHE A 188 -1.63 -0.49 15.14
CA PHE A 188 -1.45 -1.94 15.18
C PHE A 188 -0.28 -2.31 14.27
N HIS A 189 0.90 -2.46 14.85
CA HIS A 189 2.08 -2.84 14.09
C HIS A 189 2.03 -4.31 13.67
N VAL A 190 2.22 -4.58 12.39
CA VAL A 190 2.28 -5.92 11.79
C VAL A 190 3.74 -6.31 11.60
N ALA A 191 4.17 -7.43 12.17
CA ALA A 191 5.52 -7.93 11.94
C ALA A 191 5.68 -8.52 10.52
N PRO A 192 6.90 -8.53 9.95
CA PRO A 192 7.14 -9.14 8.65
C PRO A 192 6.59 -10.57 8.58
N ASP A 193 5.85 -10.87 7.51
CA ASP A 193 5.22 -12.17 7.25
C ASP A 193 4.22 -12.66 8.31
N GLU A 194 3.83 -11.80 9.26
CA GLU A 194 2.86 -12.15 10.30
C GLU A 194 1.48 -12.46 9.71
N ASP A 195 0.85 -13.54 10.19
CA ASP A 195 -0.60 -13.72 10.08
C ASP A 195 -1.29 -12.93 11.22
N TRP A 196 -1.54 -11.65 10.97
CA TRP A 196 -2.12 -10.72 11.92
C TRP A 196 -3.60 -10.98 12.23
N THR A 197 -4.30 -11.82 11.47
CA THR A 197 -5.75 -12.01 11.56
C THR A 197 -6.21 -12.46 12.95
N LYS A 198 -5.47 -13.41 13.57
CA LYS A 198 -5.78 -13.90 14.91
C LYS A 198 -5.57 -12.84 16.00
N ARG A 199 -4.45 -12.10 15.90
CA ARG A 199 -4.12 -11.06 16.88
C ARG A 199 -5.10 -9.89 16.79
N LEU A 200 -5.51 -9.50 15.57
CA LEU A 200 -6.53 -8.49 15.38
C LEU A 200 -7.88 -8.93 15.96
N SER A 201 -8.31 -10.19 15.71
CA SER A 201 -9.56 -10.73 16.29
C SER A 201 -9.56 -10.61 17.81
N LEU A 202 -8.46 -10.98 18.48
CA LEU A 202 -8.36 -10.88 19.93
C LEU A 202 -8.43 -9.42 20.41
N GLN A 203 -7.76 -8.49 19.73
CA GLN A 203 -7.77 -7.07 20.09
C GLN A 203 -9.15 -6.43 19.91
N LEU A 204 -9.92 -6.84 18.90
CA LEU A 204 -11.28 -6.35 18.68
C LEU A 204 -12.28 -6.91 19.70
N LEU A 205 -12.09 -8.17 20.15
CA LEU A 205 -12.93 -8.79 21.19
C LEU A 205 -12.62 -8.24 22.59
N TYR A 206 -11.36 -7.90 22.86
CA TYR A 206 -10.89 -7.42 24.17
C TYR A 206 -10.15 -6.09 23.99
N PRO A 207 -10.86 -4.99 23.70
CA PRO A 207 -10.23 -3.69 23.50
C PRO A 207 -9.55 -3.22 24.81
N LEU A 208 -8.22 -2.96 24.72
CA LEU A 208 -7.43 -2.38 25.80
C LEU A 208 -7.85 -0.92 26.06
#